data_556f4d81169a634a5f4151bc118daf43
#
_entry.id   556f4d81169a634a5f4151bc118daf43
#
_cell.length_a   1.000
_cell.length_b   1.000
_cell.length_c   1.000
_cell.angle_alpha   90.00
_cell.angle_beta   90.00
_cell.angle_gamma   90.00
#
_symmetry.space_group_name_H-M   'P 1'
#
loop_
_entity.id
_entity.type
_entity.pdbx_description
1 polymer ?
#
loop_
_entity_poly.entity_id
_entity_poly.type
_entity_poly.pdbx_seq_one_letter_code
_entity_poly.pdbx_strand_id
1 'polypeptide(L)'
;MSILEKLWYGEVEPSEYDVSSCEEYKKLLSLIDRNEEKLRATMTDEQKELFDKYMECVEDLQALTDCMLFHSSFKLGGRIMAEVMMD
;
A
#
# COMPACT_ATOMS: atom_id res chain seq x y z
N MET A 1 5.59 16.37 21.44
CA MET A 1 4.24 16.30 20.80
C MET A 1 3.80 14.85 20.70
N SER A 2 2.58 14.54 21.13
CA SER A 2 2.06 13.18 21.05
C SER A 2 1.74 12.77 19.63
N ILE A 3 1.63 11.46 19.38
CA ILE A 3 1.24 10.94 18.07
C ILE A 3 -0.19 11.39 17.69
N LEU A 4 -1.07 11.51 18.68
CA LEU A 4 -2.44 11.96 18.44
C LEU A 4 -2.49 13.42 18.00
N GLU A 5 -1.66 14.27 18.59
CA GLU A 5 -1.56 15.68 18.18
C GLU A 5 -1.03 15.78 16.76
N LYS A 6 -0.02 14.98 16.43
CA LYS A 6 0.54 14.94 15.08
C LYS A 6 -0.50 14.52 14.05
N LEU A 7 -1.31 13.51 14.37
CA LEU A 7 -2.41 13.08 13.51
C LEU A 7 -3.42 14.19 13.29
N TRP A 8 -3.77 14.91 14.37
CA TRP A 8 -4.73 16.00 14.32
C TRP A 8 -4.28 17.12 13.37
N TYR A 9 -3.00 17.47 13.44
CA TYR A 9 -2.44 18.53 12.62
C TYR A 9 -1.99 18.06 11.22
N GLY A 10 -2.22 16.81 10.88
CA GLY A 10 -1.83 16.26 9.58
C GLY A 10 -0.33 16.09 9.41
N GLU A 11 0.42 16.03 10.50
CA GLU A 11 1.88 15.86 10.47
C GLU A 11 2.32 14.41 10.35
N VAL A 12 1.40 13.47 10.45
CA VAL A 12 1.68 12.05 10.33
C VAL A 12 1.02 11.52 9.07
N GLU A 13 1.83 10.99 8.17
CA GLU A 13 1.34 10.28 6.99
C GLU A 13 1.62 8.80 7.18
N PRO A 14 0.59 7.94 7.17
CA PRO A 14 0.80 6.50 7.33
C PRO A 14 1.75 5.90 6.29
N SER A 15 1.83 6.49 5.11
CA SER A 15 2.76 6.08 4.06
C SER A 15 4.23 6.25 4.43
N GLU A 16 4.54 7.12 5.39
CA GLU A 16 5.91 7.29 5.88
C GLU A 16 6.36 6.11 6.75
N TYR A 17 5.41 5.39 7.33
CA TYR A 17 5.68 4.17 8.09
C TYR A 17 5.60 2.99 7.13
N ASP A 18 6.48 3.00 6.15
CA ASP A 18 6.45 2.02 5.09
C ASP A 18 7.24 0.75 5.45
N VAL A 19 7.10 -0.25 4.60
CA VAL A 19 7.74 -1.54 4.74
C VAL A 19 9.02 -1.65 3.92
N SER A 20 9.51 -0.55 3.38
CA SER A 20 10.70 -0.54 2.50
C SER A 20 11.97 -1.00 3.20
N SER A 21 12.00 -0.95 4.54
CA SER A 21 13.12 -1.47 5.33
C SER A 21 13.07 -2.99 5.50
N CYS A 22 11.95 -3.62 5.15
CA CYS A 22 11.79 -5.08 5.24
C CYS A 22 12.55 -5.76 4.10
N GLU A 23 13.47 -6.65 4.44
CA GLU A 23 14.26 -7.37 3.44
C GLU A 23 13.41 -8.26 2.54
N GLU A 24 12.40 -8.89 3.10
CA GLU A 24 11.47 -9.73 2.34
C GLU A 24 10.70 -8.92 1.31
N TYR A 25 10.24 -7.73 1.68
CA TYR A 25 9.57 -6.81 0.78
C TYR A 25 10.48 -6.40 -0.38
N LYS A 26 11.73 -6.03 -0.09
CA LYS A 26 12.70 -5.64 -1.11
C LYS A 26 12.99 -6.78 -2.07
N LYS A 27 13.12 -8.00 -1.57
CA LYS A 27 13.35 -9.18 -2.39
C LYS A 27 12.18 -9.45 -3.34
N LEU A 28 10.96 -9.38 -2.82
CA LEU A 28 9.75 -9.57 -3.64
C LEU A 28 9.63 -8.48 -4.70
N LEU A 29 9.90 -7.25 -4.35
CA LEU A 29 9.85 -6.14 -5.30
C LEU A 29 10.86 -6.34 -6.43
N SER A 30 12.08 -6.77 -6.11
CA SER A 30 13.12 -7.09 -7.11
C SER A 30 12.69 -8.23 -8.02
N LEU A 31 12.05 -9.26 -7.48
CA LEU A 31 11.55 -10.40 -8.25
C LEU A 31 10.42 -9.98 -9.19
N ILE A 32 9.53 -9.12 -8.73
CA ILE A 32 8.44 -8.57 -9.55
C ILE A 32 9.02 -7.80 -10.73
N ASP A 33 9.96 -6.91 -10.47
CA ASP A 33 10.59 -6.10 -11.52
C ASP A 33 11.31 -6.97 -12.55
N ARG A 34 12.05 -7.97 -12.09
CA ARG A 34 12.77 -8.89 -12.96
C ARG A 34 11.82 -9.71 -13.83
N ASN A 35 10.77 -10.24 -13.23
CA ASN A 35 9.79 -11.06 -13.95
C ASN A 35 9.00 -10.22 -14.95
N GLU A 36 8.65 -9.01 -14.59
CA GLU A 36 7.97 -8.07 -15.49
C GLU A 36 8.87 -7.77 -16.71
N GLU A 37 10.13 -7.49 -16.49
CA GLU A 37 11.09 -7.20 -17.56
C GLU A 37 11.21 -8.39 -18.52
N LYS A 38 11.32 -9.60 -17.98
CA LYS A 38 11.38 -10.83 -18.79
C LYS A 38 10.10 -11.04 -19.59
N LEU A 39 8.96 -10.80 -18.97
CA LEU A 39 7.66 -10.96 -19.62
C LEU A 39 7.50 -9.96 -20.77
N ARG A 40 7.84 -8.69 -20.52
CA ARG A 40 7.77 -7.64 -21.54
C ARG A 40 8.63 -7.93 -22.75
N ALA A 41 9.79 -8.56 -22.53
CA ALA A 41 10.69 -8.92 -23.62
C ALA A 41 10.09 -9.95 -24.58
N THR A 42 9.09 -10.72 -24.15
CA THR A 42 8.41 -11.71 -24.97
C THR A 42 7.12 -11.19 -25.62
N MET A 43 6.69 -9.99 -25.27
CA MET A 43 5.42 -9.41 -25.72
C MET A 43 5.54 -8.65 -27.03
N THR A 44 4.48 -8.70 -27.82
CA THR A 44 4.30 -7.78 -28.96
C THR A 44 3.94 -6.40 -28.42
N ASP A 45 4.00 -5.37 -29.28
CA ASP A 45 3.63 -4.00 -28.89
C ASP A 45 2.17 -3.92 -28.43
N GLU A 46 1.28 -4.66 -29.10
CA GLU A 46 -0.13 -4.72 -28.75
C GLU A 46 -0.33 -5.36 -27.37
N GLN A 47 0.41 -6.42 -27.10
CA GLN A 47 0.36 -7.11 -25.79
C GLN A 47 0.90 -6.22 -24.68
N LYS A 48 1.97 -5.46 -24.94
CA LYS A 48 2.52 -4.51 -23.97
C LYS A 48 1.50 -3.44 -23.61
N GLU A 49 0.76 -2.93 -24.59
CA GLU A 49 -0.27 -1.94 -24.35
C GLU A 49 -1.38 -2.49 -23.46
N LEU A 50 -1.85 -3.69 -23.73
CA LEU A 50 -2.86 -4.35 -22.90
C LEU A 50 -2.34 -4.64 -21.49
N PHE A 51 -1.08 -5.05 -21.39
CA PHE A 51 -0.45 -5.33 -20.09
C PHE A 51 -0.33 -4.04 -19.28
N ASP A 52 0.02 -2.92 -19.89
CA ASP A 52 0.11 -1.63 -19.21
C ASP A 52 -1.26 -1.20 -18.65
N LYS A 53 -2.32 -1.39 -19.44
CA LYS A 53 -3.69 -1.11 -18.98
C LYS A 53 -4.10 -2.00 -17.82
N TYR A 54 -3.74 -3.27 -17.89
CA TYR A 54 -4.00 -4.22 -16.82
C TYR A 54 -3.27 -3.81 -15.53
N MET A 55 -1.99 -3.47 -15.63
CA MET A 55 -1.20 -3.04 -14.48
C MET A 55 -1.73 -1.75 -13.87
N GLU A 56 -2.18 -0.82 -14.68
CA GLU A 56 -2.80 0.42 -14.21
C GLU A 56 -4.04 0.13 -13.37
N CYS A 57 -4.91 -0.76 -13.85
CA CYS A 57 -6.09 -1.18 -13.11
C CYS A 57 -5.73 -1.88 -11.79
N VAL A 58 -4.72 -2.73 -11.80
CA VAL A 58 -4.24 -3.43 -10.60
C VAL A 58 -3.71 -2.42 -9.57
N GLU A 59 -2.93 -1.45 -10.02
CA GLU A 59 -2.40 -0.40 -9.15
C GLU A 59 -3.51 0.45 -8.55
N ASP A 60 -4.52 0.80 -9.34
CA ASP A 60 -5.68 1.56 -8.85
C ASP A 60 -6.46 0.76 -7.82
N LEU A 61 -6.67 -0.52 -8.07
CA LEU A 61 -7.33 -1.42 -7.13
C LEU A 61 -6.54 -1.54 -5.82
N GLN A 62 -5.23 -1.68 -5.94
CA GLN A 62 -4.34 -1.78 -4.79
C GLN A 62 -4.41 -0.52 -3.92
N ALA A 63 -4.35 0.64 -4.55
CA ALA A 63 -4.43 1.93 -3.85
C ALA A 63 -5.78 2.07 -3.11
N LEU A 64 -6.87 1.67 -3.76
CA LEU A 64 -8.19 1.72 -3.14
C LEU A 64 -8.28 0.75 -1.97
N THR A 65 -7.78 -0.47 -2.14
CA THR A 65 -7.79 -1.50 -1.10
C THR A 65 -6.98 -1.05 0.12
N ASP A 66 -5.80 -0.48 -0.10
CA ASP A 66 -4.96 0.04 0.97
C ASP A 66 -5.66 1.16 1.74
N CYS A 67 -6.33 2.06 1.05
CA CYS A 67 -7.11 3.13 1.66
C CYS A 67 -8.24 2.58 2.51
N MET A 68 -9.00 1.62 2.00
CA MET A 68 -10.10 0.98 2.72
C MET A 68 -9.61 0.25 3.96
N LEU A 69 -8.51 -0.47 3.83
CA LEU A 69 -7.91 -1.20 4.95
C LEU A 69 -7.44 -0.23 6.04
N PHE A 70 -6.80 0.87 5.66
CA PHE A 70 -6.38 1.90 6.60
C PHE A 70 -7.58 2.46 7.38
N HIS A 71 -8.65 2.83 6.67
CA HIS A 71 -9.86 3.36 7.30
C HIS A 71 -10.47 2.37 8.29
N SER A 72 -10.62 1.12 7.89
CA SER A 72 -11.18 0.07 8.75
C SER A 72 -10.34 -0.18 9.97
N SER A 73 -9.03 -0.26 9.79
CA SER A 73 -8.08 -0.51 10.88
C SER A 73 -8.06 0.64 11.89
N PHE A 74 -8.09 1.86 11.38
CA PHE A 74 -8.12 3.06 12.23
C PHE A 74 -9.39 3.10 13.08
N LYS A 75 -10.55 2.84 12.47
CA LYS A 75 -11.82 2.80 13.19
C LYS A 75 -11.85 1.70 14.25
N LEU A 76 -11.35 0.53 13.91
CA LEU A 76 -11.27 -0.58 14.86
C LEU A 76 -10.38 -0.23 16.04
N GLY A 77 -9.21 0.34 15.78
CA GLY A 77 -8.29 0.77 16.82
C GLY A 77 -8.92 1.80 17.76
N GLY A 78 -9.64 2.78 17.17
CA GLY A 78 -10.36 3.79 17.94
C GLY A 78 -11.44 3.20 18.84
N ARG A 79 -12.19 2.23 18.32
CA ARG A 79 -13.23 1.55 19.09
C ARG A 79 -12.65 0.74 20.26
N ILE A 80 -11.56 0.03 20.02
CA ILE A 80 -10.88 -0.74 21.06
C ILE A 80 -10.40 0.20 22.18
N MET A 81 -9.77 1.29 21.82
CA MET A 81 -9.28 2.26 22.80
C MET A 81 -10.42 2.89 23.60
N ALA A 82 -11.53 3.21 22.95
CA ALA A 82 -12.69 3.78 23.61
C ALA A 82 -13.26 2.82 24.65
N GLU A 83 -13.36 1.53 24.33
CA GLU A 83 -13.84 0.51 25.26
C GLU A 83 -12.89 0.33 26.44
N VAL A 84 -11.58 0.29 26.18
CA VAL A 84 -10.58 0.16 27.24
C VAL A 84 -10.65 1.34 28.21
N MET A 85 -10.86 2.54 27.71
CA MET A 85 -10.92 3.76 28.53
C MET A 85 -12.22 3.91 29.31
N MET A 86 -13.27 3.24 28.89
CA MET A 86 -14.57 3.28 29.55
C MET A 86 -14.69 2.33 30.75
N ASP A 87 -13.81 1.37 30.84
CA ASP A 87 -13.73 0.44 31.96
C ASP A 87 -12.97 1.09 33.11
#